data_4d9f3001b5ce4ed6d3b84e8eb4431ea6
#
_entry.id   4d9f3001b5ce4ed6d3b84e8eb4431ea6
#
_cell.length_a   1.000
_cell.length_b   1.000
_cell.length_c   1.000
_cell.angle_alpha   90.00
_cell.angle_beta   90.00
_cell.angle_gamma   90.00
#
_symmetry.space_group_name_H-M   'P 1'
#
loop_
_entity.id
_entity.type
_entity.pdbx_description
1 polymer ?
#
loop_
_entity_poly.entity_id
_entity_poly.type
_entity_poly.pdbx_seq_one_letter_code
_entity_poly.pdbx_strand_id
1 'polypeptide(L)'
;MKKIILMFLLVSFSATSFSQVKYRSVFSIANDNDLYISTTQDRYYTNGTFLSYSFASNTLTENLVKKIYSFELGQKLYSPFKANVRDISEHDRPFAGYLYAGAGFKKFYKNNSYFSLSGEIGVIGPSAYGEESMNFVHSIYGFNDADGWKYQIKDAFALNFSVEYLQPLMKEHNFFDLNWKNSANIGFVFTDISTGLFSRIGTKKLQHVANSIGFNSNLNHKDSEFNNEVETFFYINPMVRLAIYDATIQGSFLTENNPVTYQLRPFVLTTEIGFWFTANRFNFKYMIVHHTKKLESTRVPNGNLYGGIQINYLFN
;
A
#
# COMPACT_ATOMS: atom_id res chain seq x y z
N MET A 1 18.85 -16.17 10.78
CA MET A 1 19.31 -14.80 11.05
C MET A 1 20.70 -14.48 10.47
N LYS A 2 21.76 -15.26 10.70
CA LYS A 2 23.12 -14.93 10.17
C LYS A 2 23.23 -14.86 8.63
N LYS A 3 22.45 -15.62 7.87
CA LYS A 3 22.44 -15.61 6.38
C LYS A 3 21.73 -14.39 5.77
N ILE A 4 20.77 -13.81 6.46
CA ILE A 4 20.04 -12.61 6.02
C ILE A 4 20.92 -11.35 6.20
N ILE A 5 21.69 -11.29 7.27
CA ILE A 5 22.63 -10.18 7.52
C ILE A 5 23.74 -10.16 6.47
N LEU A 6 24.19 -11.33 6.00
CA LEU A 6 25.24 -11.42 4.97
C LEU A 6 24.74 -10.93 3.58
N MET A 7 23.45 -11.10 3.29
CA MET A 7 22.85 -10.63 2.05
C MET A 7 22.70 -9.09 2.03
N PHE A 8 22.46 -8.46 3.19
CA PHE A 8 22.44 -7.00 3.31
C PHE A 8 23.83 -6.36 3.19
N LEU A 9 24.89 -7.03 3.61
CA LEU A 9 26.27 -6.54 3.52
C LEU A 9 26.85 -6.61 2.10
N LEU A 10 26.38 -7.49 1.23
CA LEU A 10 26.84 -7.61 -0.16
C LEU A 10 26.25 -6.55 -1.12
N VAL A 11 25.19 -5.87 -0.73
CA VAL A 11 24.58 -4.80 -1.54
C VAL A 11 25.27 -3.43 -1.35
N SER A 12 26.17 -3.30 -0.38
CA SER A 12 26.78 -2.01 0.00
C SER A 12 28.06 -1.62 -0.78
N PHE A 13 28.51 -2.41 -1.77
CA PHE A 13 29.75 -2.13 -2.47
C PHE A 13 29.60 -2.04 -4.00
N SER A 14 28.99 -0.97 -4.49
CA SER A 14 29.26 -0.47 -5.84
C SER A 14 28.93 1.02 -5.93
N ALA A 15 29.83 1.86 -5.39
CA ALA A 15 29.86 3.28 -5.72
C ALA A 15 30.42 3.44 -7.14
N THR A 16 29.56 3.33 -8.14
CA THR A 16 29.91 3.67 -9.53
C THR A 16 29.46 5.09 -9.80
N SER A 17 30.30 5.83 -10.51
CA SER A 17 30.09 7.20 -11.00
C SER A 17 28.69 7.37 -11.58
N PHE A 18 27.86 8.21 -10.97
CA PHE A 18 26.52 8.50 -11.46
C PHE A 18 26.62 9.45 -12.67
N SER A 19 26.60 8.89 -13.87
CA SER A 19 26.07 9.60 -15.03
C SER A 19 24.64 10.01 -14.69
N GLN A 20 24.17 11.18 -15.18
CA GLN A 20 22.78 11.64 -15.05
C GLN A 20 21.82 10.66 -15.77
N VAL A 21 21.49 9.57 -15.10
CA VAL A 21 20.64 8.52 -15.67
C VAL A 21 19.18 8.90 -15.50
N LYS A 22 18.39 8.74 -16.55
CA LYS A 22 16.93 8.90 -16.52
C LYS A 22 16.29 7.55 -16.77
N TYR A 23 15.41 7.13 -15.87
CA TYR A 23 14.60 5.93 -16.05
C TYR A 23 13.16 6.34 -16.31
N ARG A 24 12.56 5.77 -17.34
CA ARG A 24 11.18 6.10 -17.74
C ARG A 24 10.14 5.21 -17.06
N SER A 25 10.51 4.02 -16.70
CA SER A 25 9.61 2.98 -16.23
C SER A 25 10.09 2.34 -14.94
N VAL A 26 9.16 1.81 -14.17
CA VAL A 26 9.43 1.06 -12.95
C VAL A 26 8.52 -0.17 -12.88
N PHE A 27 9.09 -1.29 -12.48
CA PHE A 27 8.36 -2.46 -12.00
C PHE A 27 8.50 -2.52 -10.48
N SER A 28 7.39 -2.73 -9.78
CA SER A 28 7.37 -2.75 -8.32
C SER A 28 6.73 -4.03 -7.81
N ILE A 29 7.33 -4.56 -6.76
CA ILE A 29 6.76 -5.65 -5.95
C ILE A 29 6.61 -5.09 -4.55
N ALA A 30 5.39 -5.15 -4.00
CA ALA A 30 5.14 -4.81 -2.61
C ALA A 30 4.43 -5.95 -1.90
N ASN A 31 4.78 -6.16 -0.65
CA ASN A 31 4.12 -7.12 0.22
C ASN A 31 3.91 -6.53 1.60
N ASP A 32 2.67 -6.53 2.04
CA ASP A 32 2.25 -6.21 3.39
C ASP A 32 2.05 -7.50 4.16
N ASN A 33 2.55 -7.56 5.39
CA ASN A 33 2.35 -8.72 6.24
C ASN A 33 2.49 -8.33 7.72
N ASP A 34 1.64 -8.89 8.56
CA ASP A 34 1.73 -8.69 10.00
C ASP A 34 2.93 -9.42 10.63
N LEU A 35 3.44 -10.49 9.99
CA LEU A 35 4.67 -11.17 10.39
C LEU A 35 5.93 -10.28 10.29
N TYR A 36 5.91 -9.21 9.53
CA TYR A 36 7.05 -8.26 9.47
C TYR A 36 7.23 -7.47 10.76
N ILE A 37 6.22 -7.43 11.62
CA ILE A 37 6.25 -6.77 12.94
C ILE A 37 6.30 -7.78 14.08
N SER A 38 5.57 -8.90 13.95
CA SER A 38 5.45 -9.89 15.00
C SER A 38 5.36 -11.30 14.41
N THR A 39 6.28 -12.16 14.79
CA THR A 39 6.30 -13.56 14.35
C THR A 39 5.23 -14.44 15.01
N THR A 40 4.43 -13.88 15.91
CA THR A 40 3.39 -14.60 16.67
C THR A 40 1.97 -14.15 16.35
N GLN A 41 1.81 -13.14 15.47
CA GLN A 41 0.50 -12.59 15.12
C GLN A 41 0.25 -12.84 13.63
N ASP A 42 -0.85 -13.50 13.31
CA ASP A 42 -1.38 -13.72 11.98
C ASP A 42 -2.88 -13.41 12.05
N ARG A 43 -3.22 -12.12 11.92
CA ARG A 43 -4.59 -11.66 12.17
C ARG A 43 -4.95 -10.36 11.50
N TYR A 44 -6.23 -10.20 11.20
CA TYR A 44 -6.90 -9.02 10.66
C TYR A 44 -6.48 -8.71 9.22
N TYR A 45 -5.62 -7.77 8.95
CA TYR A 45 -4.98 -7.61 7.65
C TYR A 45 -3.69 -8.40 7.65
N THR A 46 -3.76 -9.65 7.18
CA THR A 46 -2.67 -10.61 7.32
C THR A 46 -1.68 -10.54 6.18
N ASN A 47 -2.16 -10.27 4.96
CA ASN A 47 -1.30 -10.19 3.79
C ASN A 47 -1.87 -9.25 2.73
N GLY A 48 -0.98 -8.55 2.03
CA GLY A 48 -1.24 -7.86 0.79
C GLY A 48 -0.07 -8.07 -0.16
N THR A 49 -0.34 -8.51 -1.38
CA THR A 49 0.69 -8.68 -2.42
C THR A 49 0.31 -7.86 -3.63
N PHE A 50 1.25 -7.02 -4.10
CA PHE A 50 1.02 -6.07 -5.18
C PHE A 50 2.16 -6.13 -6.18
N LEU A 51 1.80 -6.25 -7.45
CA LEU A 51 2.70 -6.17 -8.59
C LEU A 51 2.27 -4.97 -9.42
N SER A 52 3.14 -4.00 -9.62
CA SER A 52 2.78 -2.82 -10.40
C SER A 52 3.85 -2.46 -11.43
N TYR A 53 3.36 -1.88 -12.52
CA TYR A 53 4.16 -1.29 -13.58
C TYR A 53 3.74 0.15 -13.76
N SER A 54 4.70 1.08 -13.75
CA SER A 54 4.43 2.49 -13.99
C SER A 54 5.41 3.11 -14.96
N PHE A 55 4.97 4.11 -15.70
CA PHE A 55 5.82 4.83 -16.64
C PHE A 55 5.46 6.30 -16.76
N ALA A 56 6.48 7.12 -17.01
CA ALA A 56 6.33 8.54 -17.23
C ALA A 56 5.83 8.83 -18.67
N SER A 57 4.80 9.68 -18.78
CA SER A 57 4.28 10.18 -20.05
C SER A 57 5.06 11.40 -20.53
N ASN A 58 5.08 11.59 -21.84
CA ASN A 58 5.72 12.75 -22.50
C ASN A 58 4.79 13.99 -22.53
N THR A 59 3.53 13.86 -22.15
CA THR A 59 2.55 14.94 -22.25
C THR A 59 2.70 15.90 -21.06
N LEU A 60 3.22 17.08 -21.34
CA LEU A 60 3.35 18.18 -20.38
C LEU A 60 2.44 19.32 -20.81
N THR A 61 1.97 20.10 -19.84
CA THR A 61 1.26 21.38 -20.04
C THR A 61 1.92 22.44 -19.17
N GLU A 62 1.53 23.69 -19.33
CA GLU A 62 2.18 24.84 -18.66
C GLU A 62 2.37 24.65 -17.14
N ASN A 63 1.41 24.06 -16.43
CA ASN A 63 1.46 23.84 -14.98
C ASN A 63 1.80 22.40 -14.57
N LEU A 64 1.83 21.46 -15.52
CA LEU A 64 2.05 20.05 -15.29
C LEU A 64 3.50 19.68 -15.58
N VAL A 65 4.25 19.32 -14.56
CA VAL A 65 5.68 18.95 -14.71
C VAL A 65 5.89 17.49 -14.97
N LYS A 66 4.93 16.62 -14.60
CA LYS A 66 5.03 15.18 -14.86
C LYS A 66 3.66 14.50 -14.81
N LYS A 67 3.46 13.48 -15.65
CA LYS A 67 2.33 12.56 -15.58
C LYS A 67 2.86 11.13 -15.62
N ILE A 68 2.39 10.31 -14.70
CA ILE A 68 2.75 8.90 -14.60
C ILE A 68 1.47 8.08 -14.73
N TYR A 69 1.51 7.05 -15.56
CA TYR A 69 0.49 6.02 -15.63
C TYR A 69 0.95 4.79 -14.85
N SER A 70 0.02 4.09 -14.23
CA SER A 70 0.27 2.87 -13.46
C SER A 70 -0.75 1.79 -13.75
N PHE A 71 -0.29 0.55 -13.72
CA PHE A 71 -1.09 -0.67 -13.73
C PHE A 71 -0.70 -1.50 -12.52
N GLU A 72 -1.66 -2.15 -11.90
CA GLU A 72 -1.42 -2.94 -10.70
C GLU A 72 -2.26 -4.21 -10.71
N LEU A 73 -1.68 -5.31 -10.24
CA LEU A 73 -2.37 -6.52 -9.81
C LEU A 73 -2.19 -6.62 -8.30
N GLY A 74 -3.28 -6.72 -7.57
CA GLY A 74 -3.24 -6.75 -6.11
C GLY A 74 -4.13 -7.82 -5.52
N GLN A 75 -3.63 -8.46 -4.46
CA GLN A 75 -4.42 -9.34 -3.60
C GLN A 75 -4.30 -8.87 -2.16
N LYS A 76 -5.42 -8.80 -1.44
CA LYS A 76 -5.48 -8.45 -0.01
C LYS A 76 -6.22 -9.55 0.74
N LEU A 77 -5.63 -10.01 1.84
CA LEU A 77 -6.17 -11.08 2.68
C LEU A 77 -6.49 -10.56 4.07
N TYR A 78 -7.63 -10.97 4.56
CA TYR A 78 -8.13 -10.60 5.87
C TYR A 78 -8.59 -11.84 6.62
N SER A 79 -8.17 -11.97 7.89
CA SER A 79 -8.53 -13.08 8.77
C SER A 79 -9.05 -12.57 10.12
N PRO A 80 -9.72 -13.40 10.91
CA PRO A 80 -9.98 -13.15 12.33
C PRO A 80 -8.69 -13.07 13.15
N PHE A 81 -8.83 -12.99 14.48
CA PHE A 81 -7.70 -12.96 15.43
C PHE A 81 -6.77 -14.20 15.37
N LYS A 82 -7.24 -15.29 14.73
CA LYS A 82 -6.47 -16.49 14.40
C LYS A 82 -6.92 -17.02 13.05
N ALA A 83 -5.98 -17.49 12.24
CA ALA A 83 -6.27 -18.12 10.96
C ALA A 83 -6.99 -19.47 11.12
N ASN A 84 -6.75 -20.18 12.24
CA ASN A 84 -7.30 -21.50 12.52
C ASN A 84 -8.52 -21.44 13.47
N VAL A 85 -9.58 -20.73 13.06
CA VAL A 85 -10.85 -20.65 13.81
C VAL A 85 -11.87 -21.57 13.19
N ARG A 86 -12.21 -22.66 13.88
CA ARG A 86 -13.13 -23.71 13.37
C ARG A 86 -14.60 -23.41 13.65
N ASP A 87 -14.88 -22.74 14.76
CA ASP A 87 -16.25 -22.39 15.16
C ASP A 87 -16.61 -20.99 14.66
N ILE A 88 -17.72 -20.88 13.94
CA ILE A 88 -18.20 -19.63 13.40
C ILE A 88 -18.43 -18.56 14.48
N SER A 89 -18.84 -18.97 15.69
CA SER A 89 -19.08 -18.06 16.83
C SER A 89 -17.82 -17.42 17.39
N GLU A 90 -16.65 -17.95 17.06
CA GLU A 90 -15.37 -17.42 17.49
C GLU A 90 -14.80 -16.36 16.54
N HIS A 91 -15.36 -16.22 15.34
CA HIS A 91 -14.90 -15.22 14.39
C HIS A 91 -15.20 -13.83 14.94
N ASP A 92 -14.19 -13.00 15.07
CA ASP A 92 -14.28 -11.59 15.49
C ASP A 92 -14.27 -10.62 14.30
N ARG A 93 -14.02 -11.14 13.09
CA ARG A 93 -14.25 -10.53 11.78
C ARG A 93 -14.41 -11.61 10.72
N PRO A 94 -14.93 -11.29 9.52
CA PRO A 94 -14.94 -12.23 8.39
C PRO A 94 -13.53 -12.54 7.89
N PHE A 95 -13.33 -13.75 7.35
CA PHE A 95 -12.33 -13.99 6.33
C PHE A 95 -12.76 -13.31 5.02
N ALA A 96 -11.81 -12.70 4.34
CA ALA A 96 -12.07 -12.09 3.05
C ALA A 96 -10.79 -12.07 2.20
N GLY A 97 -10.90 -12.53 0.97
CA GLY A 97 -9.93 -12.30 -0.09
C GLY A 97 -10.43 -11.21 -1.03
N TYR A 98 -9.58 -10.31 -1.48
CA TYR A 98 -9.85 -9.34 -2.53
C TYR A 98 -8.74 -9.39 -3.56
N LEU A 99 -9.07 -9.79 -4.79
CA LEU A 99 -8.16 -9.87 -5.94
C LEU A 99 -8.62 -8.88 -7.01
N TYR A 100 -7.72 -8.04 -7.52
CA TYR A 100 -8.05 -7.02 -8.49
C TYR A 100 -6.94 -6.73 -9.49
N ALA A 101 -7.33 -6.17 -10.63
CA ALA A 101 -6.47 -5.44 -11.55
C ALA A 101 -6.86 -3.97 -11.52
N GLY A 102 -5.88 -3.09 -11.46
CA GLY A 102 -6.06 -1.66 -11.37
C GLY A 102 -5.28 -0.90 -12.43
N ALA A 103 -5.80 0.28 -12.78
CA ALA A 103 -5.11 1.23 -13.64
C ALA A 103 -5.35 2.65 -13.14
N GLY A 104 -4.35 3.52 -13.32
CA GLY A 104 -4.48 4.89 -12.86
C GLY A 104 -3.44 5.83 -13.48
N PHE A 105 -3.55 7.09 -13.08
CA PHE A 105 -2.55 8.09 -13.39
C PHE A 105 -2.31 9.02 -12.20
N LYS A 106 -1.11 9.58 -12.14
CA LYS A 106 -0.72 10.62 -11.20
C LYS A 106 -0.17 11.83 -11.95
N LYS A 107 -0.69 13.01 -11.67
CA LYS A 107 -0.28 14.30 -12.22
C LYS A 107 0.46 15.11 -11.18
N PHE A 108 1.66 15.56 -11.48
CA PHE A 108 2.50 16.38 -10.61
C PHE A 108 2.60 17.79 -11.15
N TYR A 109 2.46 18.78 -10.27
CA TYR A 109 2.39 20.19 -10.60
C TYR A 109 3.61 20.97 -10.12
N LYS A 110 3.87 22.14 -10.73
CA LYS A 110 4.99 23.05 -10.38
C LYS A 110 5.00 23.48 -8.92
N ASN A 111 3.84 23.58 -8.29
CA ASN A 111 3.68 23.95 -6.88
C ASN A 111 3.96 22.80 -5.90
N ASN A 112 4.61 21.73 -6.37
CA ASN A 112 4.95 20.53 -5.59
C ASN A 112 3.75 19.72 -5.08
N SER A 113 2.55 19.95 -5.64
CA SER A 113 1.37 19.13 -5.38
C SER A 113 1.25 17.99 -6.38
N TYR A 114 0.42 16.99 -6.05
CA TYR A 114 -0.03 16.01 -7.03
C TYR A 114 -1.52 15.68 -6.87
N PHE A 115 -2.08 15.20 -7.97
CA PHE A 115 -3.40 14.59 -8.06
C PHE A 115 -3.28 13.19 -8.67
N SER A 116 -3.92 12.20 -8.04
CA SER A 116 -3.98 10.81 -8.52
C SER A 116 -5.42 10.37 -8.68
N LEU A 117 -5.68 9.60 -9.74
CA LEU A 117 -6.93 8.89 -9.96
C LEU A 117 -6.61 7.47 -10.40
N SER A 118 -7.27 6.49 -9.78
CA SER A 118 -7.18 5.08 -10.17
C SER A 118 -8.54 4.40 -10.12
N GLY A 119 -8.67 3.33 -10.89
CA GLY A 119 -9.80 2.40 -10.87
C GLY A 119 -9.31 0.98 -10.74
N GLU A 120 -10.06 0.15 -10.04
CA GLU A 120 -9.80 -1.26 -9.80
C GLU A 120 -11.01 -2.08 -10.20
N ILE A 121 -10.80 -3.21 -10.88
CA ILE A 121 -11.82 -4.21 -11.20
C ILE A 121 -11.35 -5.56 -10.69
N GLY A 122 -12.24 -6.34 -10.07
CA GLY A 122 -11.83 -7.61 -9.47
C GLY A 122 -12.98 -8.38 -8.84
N VAL A 123 -12.62 -9.19 -7.86
CA VAL A 123 -13.54 -10.05 -7.11
C VAL A 123 -13.18 -10.05 -5.62
N ILE A 124 -14.19 -10.18 -4.79
CA ILE A 124 -14.06 -10.40 -3.36
C ILE A 124 -14.72 -11.73 -3.01
N GLY A 125 -14.16 -12.50 -2.06
CA GLY A 125 -14.66 -13.80 -1.65
C GLY A 125 -13.80 -14.97 -2.15
N PRO A 126 -14.35 -16.20 -2.24
CA PRO A 126 -13.63 -17.41 -2.66
C PRO A 126 -12.85 -17.26 -3.97
N SER A 127 -13.44 -16.63 -4.99
CA SER A 127 -12.78 -16.40 -6.29
C SER A 127 -11.56 -15.46 -6.22
N ALA A 128 -11.28 -14.85 -5.08
CA ALA A 128 -10.06 -14.10 -4.85
C ALA A 128 -8.87 -14.99 -4.40
N TYR A 129 -9.07 -16.30 -4.29
CA TYR A 129 -8.04 -17.30 -3.93
C TYR A 129 -7.34 -17.00 -2.59
N GLY A 130 -8.08 -16.47 -1.60
CA GLY A 130 -7.50 -16.06 -0.33
C GLY A 130 -7.04 -17.25 0.52
N GLU A 131 -7.83 -18.32 0.56
CA GLU A 131 -7.50 -19.56 1.26
C GLU A 131 -6.25 -20.24 0.70
N GLU A 132 -6.16 -20.37 -0.62
CA GLU A 132 -5.04 -20.99 -1.31
C GLU A 132 -3.75 -20.18 -1.09
N SER A 133 -3.83 -18.86 -1.18
CA SER A 133 -2.69 -17.99 -0.94
C SER A 133 -2.21 -18.05 0.50
N MET A 134 -3.11 -18.07 1.48
CA MET A 134 -2.76 -18.19 2.89
C MET A 134 -2.11 -19.55 3.18
N ASN A 135 -2.73 -20.65 2.73
CA ASN A 135 -2.21 -21.99 2.94
C ASN A 135 -0.86 -22.19 2.24
N PHE A 136 -0.64 -21.57 1.08
CA PHE A 136 0.67 -21.57 0.43
C PHE A 136 1.73 -20.90 1.32
N VAL A 137 1.44 -19.72 1.87
CA VAL A 137 2.37 -19.02 2.80
C VAL A 137 2.58 -19.86 4.07
N HIS A 138 1.52 -20.42 4.64
CA HIS A 138 1.60 -21.28 5.81
C HIS A 138 2.50 -22.50 5.57
N SER A 139 2.44 -23.13 4.39
CA SER A 139 3.29 -24.25 4.03
C SER A 139 4.78 -23.91 4.02
N ILE A 140 5.14 -22.68 3.62
CA ILE A 140 6.53 -22.19 3.62
C ILE A 140 7.06 -21.97 5.05
N TYR A 141 6.21 -21.47 5.95
CA TYR A 141 6.59 -21.17 7.35
C TYR A 141 6.34 -22.35 8.31
N GLY A 142 5.71 -23.43 7.86
CA GLY A 142 5.36 -24.59 8.69
C GLY A 142 4.18 -24.35 9.62
N PHE A 143 3.26 -23.44 9.27
CA PHE A 143 2.02 -23.20 9.99
C PHE A 143 0.94 -24.22 9.58
N ASN A 144 -0.08 -24.38 10.42
CA ASN A 144 -1.25 -25.20 10.08
C ASN A 144 -2.15 -24.49 9.06
N ASP A 145 -2.93 -25.27 8.31
CA ASP A 145 -3.93 -24.75 7.39
C ASP A 145 -4.99 -23.91 8.11
N ALA A 146 -5.51 -22.91 7.41
CA ALA A 146 -6.48 -21.97 7.93
C ALA A 146 -7.92 -22.47 7.73
N ASP A 147 -8.41 -23.35 8.59
CA ASP A 147 -9.73 -24.01 8.49
C ASP A 147 -10.94 -23.05 8.48
N GLY A 148 -10.75 -21.79 8.87
CA GLY A 148 -11.83 -20.81 8.99
C GLY A 148 -12.31 -20.22 7.66
N TRP A 149 -11.57 -20.35 6.57
CA TRP A 149 -11.91 -19.80 5.26
C TRP A 149 -13.25 -20.30 4.69
N LYS A 150 -13.74 -21.47 5.09
CA LYS A 150 -15.09 -21.95 4.74
C LYS A 150 -16.23 -21.01 5.16
N TYR A 151 -15.96 -20.09 6.10
CA TYR A 151 -16.89 -19.05 6.57
C TYR A 151 -16.56 -17.67 6.03
N GLN A 152 -15.75 -17.58 4.96
CA GLN A 152 -15.42 -16.31 4.34
C GLN A 152 -16.65 -15.62 3.73
N ILE A 153 -16.54 -14.33 3.45
CA ILE A 153 -17.56 -13.61 2.72
C ILE A 153 -17.77 -14.24 1.34
N LYS A 154 -19.00 -14.15 0.82
CA LYS A 154 -19.38 -14.72 -0.47
C LYS A 154 -18.75 -13.96 -1.63
N ASP A 155 -18.62 -14.65 -2.77
CA ASP A 155 -18.16 -14.05 -4.01
C ASP A 155 -19.02 -12.87 -4.44
N ALA A 156 -18.36 -11.79 -4.80
CA ALA A 156 -18.96 -10.65 -5.43
C ALA A 156 -18.00 -9.98 -6.41
N PHE A 157 -18.58 -9.37 -7.44
CA PHE A 157 -17.85 -8.48 -8.33
C PHE A 157 -17.39 -7.23 -7.57
N ALA A 158 -16.21 -6.75 -7.91
CA ALA A 158 -15.57 -5.59 -7.30
C ALA A 158 -15.25 -4.54 -8.37
N LEU A 159 -15.66 -3.31 -8.11
CA LEU A 159 -15.28 -2.12 -8.87
C LEU A 159 -15.06 -0.99 -7.87
N ASN A 160 -13.85 -0.43 -7.85
CA ASN A 160 -13.51 0.69 -6.97
C ASN A 160 -12.81 1.81 -7.75
N PHE A 161 -13.03 3.04 -7.32
CA PHE A 161 -12.31 4.22 -7.78
C PHE A 161 -11.67 4.91 -6.57
N SER A 162 -10.45 5.40 -6.77
CA SER A 162 -9.69 6.09 -5.74
C SER A 162 -9.16 7.41 -6.28
N VAL A 163 -9.29 8.45 -5.47
CA VAL A 163 -8.70 9.77 -5.71
C VAL A 163 -7.75 10.08 -4.57
N GLU A 164 -6.59 10.62 -4.89
CA GLU A 164 -5.64 11.12 -3.89
C GLU A 164 -5.11 12.51 -4.31
N TYR A 165 -5.02 13.40 -3.35
CA TYR A 165 -4.47 14.73 -3.53
C TYR A 165 -3.50 15.07 -2.41
N LEU A 166 -2.33 15.60 -2.79
CA LEU A 166 -1.31 16.06 -1.85
C LEU A 166 -0.96 17.49 -2.17
N GLN A 167 -0.89 18.32 -1.13
CA GLN A 167 -0.51 19.72 -1.22
C GLN A 167 0.54 20.07 -0.17
N PRO A 168 1.65 20.74 -0.54
CA PRO A 168 2.61 21.25 0.42
C PRO A 168 1.98 22.28 1.36
N LEU A 169 2.29 22.18 2.65
CA LEU A 169 1.88 23.12 3.69
C LEU A 169 2.98 24.14 4.05
N MET A 170 4.20 23.90 3.58
CA MET A 170 5.33 24.77 3.84
C MET A 170 6.16 24.96 2.57
N LYS A 171 6.99 26.00 2.56
CA LYS A 171 8.00 26.20 1.51
C LYS A 171 9.01 25.05 1.53
N GLU A 172 9.58 24.75 0.36
CA GLU A 172 10.62 23.74 0.24
C GLU A 172 11.76 23.96 1.23
N HIS A 173 12.11 22.91 1.97
CA HIS A 173 13.28 22.84 2.81
C HIS A 173 14.11 21.63 2.41
N ASN A 174 15.44 21.74 2.50
CA ASN A 174 16.32 20.70 1.97
C ASN A 174 16.15 19.32 2.62
N PHE A 175 15.79 19.27 3.90
CA PHE A 175 15.81 18.03 4.69
C PHE A 175 14.48 17.67 5.33
N PHE A 176 13.47 18.51 5.18
CA PHE A 176 12.16 18.32 5.78
C PHE A 176 11.06 18.86 4.89
N ASP A 177 9.95 18.16 4.81
CA ASP A 177 8.71 18.70 4.24
C ASP A 177 7.49 18.30 5.07
N LEU A 178 6.43 19.06 4.89
CA LEU A 178 5.12 18.81 5.48
C LEU A 178 4.06 19.04 4.41
N ASN A 179 3.23 18.05 4.19
CA ASN A 179 2.21 18.06 3.15
C ASN A 179 0.84 17.68 3.76
N TRP A 180 -0.20 18.29 3.25
CA TRP A 180 -1.58 17.88 3.50
C TRP A 180 -1.97 16.82 2.48
N LYS A 181 -2.38 15.66 2.96
CA LYS A 181 -2.77 14.52 2.14
C LYS A 181 -4.24 14.20 2.33
N ASN A 182 -4.94 14.01 1.21
CA ASN A 182 -6.36 13.66 1.18
C ASN A 182 -6.58 12.49 0.25
N SER A 183 -7.52 11.62 0.58
CA SER A 183 -7.95 10.53 -0.29
C SER A 183 -9.44 10.26 -0.15
N ALA A 184 -10.03 9.75 -1.20
CA ALA A 184 -11.40 9.25 -1.20
C ALA A 184 -11.48 7.98 -2.05
N ASN A 185 -12.19 7.00 -1.55
CA ASN A 185 -12.51 5.76 -2.26
C ASN A 185 -14.02 5.66 -2.41
N ILE A 186 -14.47 5.20 -3.57
CA ILE A 186 -15.88 4.86 -3.82
C ILE A 186 -15.95 3.58 -4.63
N GLY A 187 -16.72 2.62 -4.17
CA GLY A 187 -16.83 1.35 -4.89
C GLY A 187 -17.60 0.27 -4.16
N PHE A 188 -17.47 -0.92 -4.70
CA PHE A 188 -18.19 -2.12 -4.25
C PHE A 188 -17.44 -2.86 -3.13
N VAL A 189 -16.19 -2.50 -2.87
CA VAL A 189 -15.43 -3.06 -1.75
C VAL A 189 -15.15 -2.01 -0.69
N PHE A 190 -14.74 -0.80 -1.08
CA PHE A 190 -14.43 0.28 -0.15
C PHE A 190 -15.13 1.58 -0.54
N THR A 191 -15.74 2.25 0.45
CA THR A 191 -16.18 3.63 0.33
C THR A 191 -15.78 4.37 1.59
N ASP A 192 -14.89 5.36 1.45
CA ASP A 192 -14.36 6.15 2.55
C ASP A 192 -13.75 7.48 2.06
N ILE A 193 -13.54 8.38 3.00
CA ILE A 193 -12.76 9.60 2.81
C ILE A 193 -11.74 9.72 3.93
N SER A 194 -10.54 10.18 3.60
CA SER A 194 -9.45 10.34 4.56
C SER A 194 -8.74 11.67 4.38
N THR A 195 -8.29 12.25 5.47
CA THR A 195 -7.45 13.46 5.48
C THR A 195 -6.37 13.33 6.54
N GLY A 196 -5.22 13.94 6.29
CA GLY A 196 -4.11 13.89 7.24
C GLY A 196 -2.86 14.58 6.74
N LEU A 197 -1.73 14.20 7.29
CA LEU A 197 -0.44 14.80 7.01
C LEU A 197 0.52 13.76 6.43
N PHE A 198 1.39 14.19 5.55
CA PHE A 198 2.52 13.41 5.07
C PHE A 198 3.79 14.25 5.23
N SER A 199 4.75 13.77 6.00
CA SER A 199 5.99 14.47 6.28
C SER A 199 7.20 13.57 6.01
N ARG A 200 8.26 14.14 5.40
CA ARG A 200 9.52 13.46 5.16
C ARG A 200 10.65 14.16 5.92
N ILE A 201 11.60 13.38 6.42
CA ILE A 201 12.84 13.84 7.02
C ILE A 201 13.99 13.12 6.30
N GLY A 202 14.71 13.85 5.47
CA GLY A 202 15.80 13.32 4.65
C GLY A 202 17.14 13.32 5.37
N THR A 203 17.93 12.30 5.14
CA THR A 203 19.36 12.27 5.51
C THR A 203 20.22 13.02 4.47
N LYS A 204 19.65 13.24 3.29
CA LYS A 204 20.16 14.07 2.19
C LYS A 204 19.07 15.04 1.75
N LYS A 205 19.39 15.95 0.83
CA LYS A 205 18.40 16.86 0.24
C LYS A 205 17.23 16.05 -0.33
N LEU A 206 16.02 16.37 0.15
CA LEU A 206 14.77 15.79 -0.37
C LEU A 206 14.56 16.21 -1.83
N GLN A 207 14.08 15.27 -2.62
CA GLN A 207 13.68 15.55 -3.99
C GLN A 207 12.30 16.20 -4.04
N HIS A 208 12.07 17.00 -5.08
CA HIS A 208 10.75 17.52 -5.42
C HIS A 208 9.73 16.36 -5.49
N VAL A 209 8.48 16.58 -5.08
CA VAL A 209 7.43 15.56 -5.07
C VAL A 209 7.30 14.86 -6.45
N ALA A 210 7.51 15.61 -7.53
CA ALA A 210 7.52 15.05 -8.90
C ALA A 210 8.76 14.22 -9.26
N ASN A 211 9.74 14.07 -8.34
CA ASN A 211 10.98 13.31 -8.60
C ASN A 211 11.38 12.40 -7.43
N SER A 212 10.52 12.27 -6.44
CA SER A 212 10.85 11.52 -5.22
C SER A 212 10.41 10.05 -5.30
N ILE A 213 11.26 9.18 -4.75
CA ILE A 213 10.95 7.75 -4.58
C ILE A 213 9.72 7.53 -3.69
N GLY A 214 9.44 8.43 -2.73
CA GLY A 214 8.30 8.33 -1.83
C GLY A 214 6.94 8.43 -2.50
N PHE A 215 6.90 8.93 -3.73
CA PHE A 215 5.67 9.07 -4.51
C PHE A 215 5.69 8.22 -5.79
N ASN A 216 6.69 7.33 -5.93
CA ASN A 216 6.97 6.57 -7.15
C ASN A 216 7.08 7.50 -8.39
N SER A 217 7.65 8.68 -8.19
CA SER A 217 7.69 9.74 -9.20
C SER A 217 9.07 9.98 -9.80
N ASN A 218 10.10 9.27 -9.35
CA ASN A 218 11.45 9.33 -9.88
C ASN A 218 11.59 8.66 -11.26
N LEU A 219 10.54 8.79 -12.09
CA LEU A 219 10.48 8.33 -13.48
C LEU A 219 10.63 9.55 -14.40
N ASN A 220 11.61 9.53 -15.27
CA ASN A 220 12.01 10.69 -16.05
C ASN A 220 12.12 10.37 -17.52
N HIS A 221 11.34 11.07 -18.34
CA HIS A 221 11.53 11.07 -19.80
C HIS A 221 12.83 11.79 -20.17
N LYS A 222 13.34 11.59 -21.39
CA LYS A 222 14.58 12.24 -21.87
C LYS A 222 14.55 13.77 -21.74
N ASP A 223 13.40 14.38 -22.00
CA ASP A 223 13.18 15.83 -21.97
C ASP A 223 12.76 16.36 -20.58
N SER A 224 12.71 15.53 -19.56
CA SER A 224 12.39 15.94 -18.19
C SER A 224 13.48 16.85 -17.62
N GLU A 225 13.10 17.88 -16.88
CA GLU A 225 14.02 18.72 -16.10
C GLU A 225 14.65 17.98 -14.91
N PHE A 226 14.04 16.84 -14.50
CA PHE A 226 14.52 16.04 -13.37
C PHE A 226 15.47 14.93 -13.83
N ASN A 227 16.43 14.64 -12.96
CA ASN A 227 17.31 13.47 -13.05
C ASN A 227 17.02 12.51 -11.90
N ASN A 228 17.33 11.22 -12.10
CA ASN A 228 17.27 10.26 -11.02
C ASN A 228 18.43 10.49 -10.05
N GLU A 229 18.11 10.79 -8.82
CA GLU A 229 19.06 11.03 -7.75
C GLU A 229 18.89 10.02 -6.63
N VAL A 230 19.95 9.83 -5.85
CA VAL A 230 19.91 9.02 -4.64
C VAL A 230 19.13 9.77 -3.57
N GLU A 231 18.05 9.20 -3.13
CA GLU A 231 17.21 9.75 -2.07
C GLU A 231 17.13 8.76 -0.90
N THR A 232 17.14 9.29 0.32
CA THR A 232 17.01 8.51 1.56
C THR A 232 16.33 9.36 2.62
N PHE A 233 15.20 8.88 3.14
CA PHE A 233 14.42 9.62 4.14
C PHE A 233 13.55 8.70 4.99
N PHE A 234 13.23 9.17 6.18
CA PHE A 234 12.14 8.68 7.01
C PHE A 234 10.88 9.49 6.73
N TYR A 235 9.71 8.89 6.91
CA TYR A 235 8.44 9.58 6.77
C TYR A 235 7.43 9.13 7.81
N ILE A 236 6.45 10.01 8.05
CA ILE A 236 5.26 9.73 8.85
C ILE A 236 4.02 10.23 8.12
N ASN A 237 2.96 9.45 8.14
CA ASN A 237 1.70 9.72 7.47
C ASN A 237 0.50 9.37 8.38
N PRO A 238 0.14 10.23 9.35
CA PRO A 238 -1.08 10.09 10.13
C PRO A 238 -2.29 10.56 9.30
N MET A 239 -3.34 9.71 9.24
CA MET A 239 -4.57 9.96 8.50
C MET A 239 -5.77 9.64 9.39
N VAL A 240 -6.78 10.52 9.38
CA VAL A 240 -8.12 10.22 9.90
C VAL A 240 -8.99 9.81 8.73
N ARG A 241 -9.62 8.65 8.85
CA ARG A 241 -10.50 8.07 7.84
C ARG A 241 -11.93 8.04 8.38
N LEU A 242 -12.88 8.50 7.59
CA LEU A 242 -14.31 8.24 7.76
C LEU A 242 -14.66 7.06 6.83
N ALA A 243 -14.85 5.87 7.42
CA ALA A 243 -15.27 4.67 6.71
C ALA A 243 -16.80 4.65 6.59
N ILE A 244 -17.29 4.54 5.36
CA ILE A 244 -18.73 4.50 5.04
C ILE A 244 -19.13 3.05 4.71
N TYR A 245 -18.28 2.34 3.98
CA TYR A 245 -18.51 0.95 3.59
C TYR A 245 -17.18 0.19 3.44
N ASP A 246 -17.16 -1.07 3.91
CA ASP A 246 -16.05 -2.00 3.77
C ASP A 246 -16.60 -3.42 3.64
N ALA A 247 -16.62 -3.95 2.41
CA ALA A 247 -17.15 -5.28 2.11
C ALA A 247 -16.37 -6.40 2.82
N THR A 248 -15.10 -6.18 3.16
CA THR A 248 -14.30 -7.15 3.89
C THR A 248 -14.75 -7.36 5.34
N ILE A 249 -15.62 -6.48 5.83
CA ILE A 249 -16.18 -6.49 7.18
C ILE A 249 -17.69 -6.72 7.16
N GLN A 250 -18.40 -6.02 6.27
CA GLN A 250 -19.87 -6.02 6.22
C GLN A 250 -20.44 -7.06 5.24
N GLY A 251 -19.56 -7.71 4.43
CA GLY A 251 -19.97 -8.47 3.27
C GLY A 251 -20.34 -7.56 2.09
N SER A 252 -20.42 -8.13 0.90
CA SER A 252 -20.83 -7.36 -0.29
C SER A 252 -22.34 -7.10 -0.28
N PHE A 253 -22.74 -5.87 -0.62
CA PHE A 253 -24.15 -5.53 -0.84
C PHE A 253 -24.73 -6.19 -2.10
N LEU A 254 -23.90 -6.79 -2.94
CA LEU A 254 -24.31 -7.59 -4.10
C LEU A 254 -24.70 -9.02 -3.74
N THR A 255 -24.44 -9.46 -2.51
CA THR A 255 -24.69 -10.83 -2.05
C THR A 255 -25.38 -10.85 -0.68
N GLU A 256 -26.33 -11.76 -0.52
CA GLU A 256 -27.04 -11.93 0.74
C GLU A 256 -26.45 -13.10 1.56
N ASN A 257 -26.75 -13.13 2.86
CA ASN A 257 -26.43 -14.23 3.77
C ASN A 257 -24.93 -14.56 3.86
N ASN A 258 -24.07 -13.53 4.00
CA ASN A 258 -22.67 -13.75 4.35
C ASN A 258 -22.59 -14.40 5.75
N PRO A 259 -21.76 -15.43 5.94
CA PRO A 259 -21.72 -16.21 7.18
C PRO A 259 -21.35 -15.40 8.41
N VAL A 260 -20.40 -14.47 8.25
CA VAL A 260 -19.89 -13.58 9.29
C VAL A 260 -19.85 -12.16 8.76
N THR A 261 -20.43 -11.23 9.49
CA THR A 261 -20.36 -9.78 9.19
C THR A 261 -20.33 -8.97 10.47
N TYR A 262 -19.80 -7.76 10.39
CA TYR A 262 -19.74 -6.81 11.50
C TYR A 262 -20.07 -5.39 11.05
N GLN A 263 -20.47 -4.54 12.00
CA GLN A 263 -20.65 -3.12 11.78
C GLN A 263 -19.29 -2.41 11.77
N LEU A 264 -19.17 -1.37 10.96
CA LEU A 264 -17.98 -0.53 10.90
C LEU A 264 -17.89 0.41 12.10
N ARG A 265 -16.66 0.70 12.50
CA ARG A 265 -16.36 1.93 13.22
C ARG A 265 -16.10 3.03 12.20
N PRO A 266 -16.92 4.09 12.18
CA PRO A 266 -16.82 5.08 11.12
C PRO A 266 -15.51 5.85 11.14
N PHE A 267 -14.94 6.14 12.33
CA PHE A 267 -13.69 6.87 12.44
C PHE A 267 -12.52 5.93 12.75
N VAL A 268 -11.53 5.96 11.89
CA VAL A 268 -10.30 5.17 12.02
C VAL A 268 -9.09 6.11 11.88
N LEU A 269 -8.24 6.13 12.91
CA LEU A 269 -6.92 6.76 12.81
C LEU A 269 -5.95 5.71 12.26
N THR A 270 -5.29 6.05 11.16
CA THR A 270 -4.21 5.25 10.58
C THR A 270 -2.92 6.06 10.61
N THR A 271 -1.83 5.48 11.10
CA THR A 271 -0.51 6.10 11.07
C THR A 271 0.46 5.14 10.40
N GLU A 272 1.03 5.57 9.30
CA GLU A 272 2.11 4.88 8.61
C GLU A 272 3.42 5.61 8.92
N ILE A 273 4.42 4.86 9.35
CA ILE A 273 5.81 5.33 9.48
C ILE A 273 6.69 4.44 8.64
N GLY A 274 7.71 4.99 8.04
CA GLY A 274 8.56 4.17 7.20
C GLY A 274 9.84 4.87 6.78
N PHE A 275 10.57 4.13 5.98
CA PHE A 275 11.87 4.51 5.50
C PHE A 275 11.98 4.15 4.01
N TRP A 276 12.52 5.07 3.23
CA TRP A 276 12.84 4.88 1.83
C TRP A 276 14.31 5.09 1.56
N PHE A 277 14.89 4.30 0.66
CA PHE A 277 16.23 4.56 0.14
C PHE A 277 16.41 4.07 -1.30
N THR A 278 17.32 4.73 -2.01
CA THR A 278 17.73 4.37 -3.37
C THR A 278 19.07 3.64 -3.35
N ALA A 279 19.16 2.52 -4.05
CA ALA A 279 20.39 1.80 -4.32
C ALA A 279 20.46 1.49 -5.83
N ASN A 280 21.24 2.29 -6.58
CA ASN A 280 21.34 2.21 -8.03
C ASN A 280 19.97 2.30 -8.73
N ARG A 281 19.54 1.23 -9.41
CA ARG A 281 18.22 1.13 -10.09
C ARG A 281 17.10 0.67 -9.19
N PHE A 282 17.39 0.42 -7.92
CA PHE A 282 16.40 -0.05 -6.95
C PHE A 282 16.02 1.05 -5.99
N ASN A 283 14.73 1.14 -5.68
CA ASN A 283 14.22 1.86 -4.52
C ASN A 283 13.61 0.85 -3.57
N PHE A 284 13.91 1.00 -2.29
CA PHE A 284 13.43 0.12 -1.23
C PHE A 284 12.61 0.92 -0.23
N LYS A 285 11.47 0.34 0.17
CA LYS A 285 10.62 0.85 1.24
C LYS A 285 10.50 -0.23 2.32
N TYR A 286 10.56 0.21 3.57
CA TYR A 286 10.02 -0.53 4.70
C TYR A 286 9.07 0.37 5.46
N MET A 287 7.90 -0.15 5.85
CA MET A 287 6.91 0.60 6.59
C MET A 287 6.29 -0.22 7.73
N ILE A 288 5.78 0.50 8.70
CA ILE A 288 4.92 0.00 9.77
C ILE A 288 3.64 0.81 9.74
N VAL A 289 2.51 0.14 9.74
CA VAL A 289 1.19 0.76 9.75
C VAL A 289 0.46 0.37 11.02
N HIS A 290 0.05 1.37 11.79
CA HIS A 290 -0.89 1.22 12.88
C HIS A 290 -2.24 1.78 12.47
N HIS A 291 -3.32 1.08 12.79
CA HIS A 291 -4.66 1.63 12.69
C HIS A 291 -5.48 1.29 13.94
N THR A 292 -6.35 2.20 14.33
CA THR A 292 -7.33 1.96 15.37
C THR A 292 -8.37 0.94 14.91
N LYS A 293 -9.17 0.44 15.82
CA LYS A 293 -10.21 -0.56 15.58
C LYS A 293 -11.16 -0.13 14.45
N LYS A 294 -11.36 -1.00 13.45
CA LYS A 294 -12.17 -0.73 12.24
C LYS A 294 -13.60 -1.23 12.31
N LEU A 295 -13.91 -2.12 13.24
CA LEU A 295 -15.21 -2.78 13.34
C LEU A 295 -15.66 -2.93 14.80
N GLU A 296 -16.97 -3.10 14.98
CA GLU A 296 -17.57 -3.34 16.28
C GLU A 296 -17.58 -4.82 16.64
N SER A 297 -16.50 -5.25 17.27
CA SER A 297 -16.37 -6.59 17.85
C SER A 297 -15.73 -6.48 19.23
N THR A 298 -16.18 -7.25 20.19
CA THR A 298 -15.65 -7.23 21.57
C THR A 298 -14.24 -7.83 21.64
N ARG A 299 -13.89 -8.74 20.74
CA ARG A 299 -12.59 -9.44 20.71
C ARG A 299 -11.49 -8.66 20.00
N VAL A 300 -11.84 -7.86 18.98
CA VAL A 300 -10.85 -7.08 18.22
C VAL A 300 -10.20 -6.04 19.13
N PRO A 301 -8.87 -5.99 19.24
CA PRO A 301 -8.17 -5.01 20.05
C PRO A 301 -8.37 -3.58 19.53
N ASN A 302 -8.01 -2.59 20.33
CA ASN A 302 -8.19 -1.17 20.00
C ASN A 302 -7.32 -0.69 18.84
N GLY A 303 -6.34 -1.48 18.42
CA GLY A 303 -5.52 -1.19 17.25
C GLY A 303 -4.87 -2.45 16.72
N ASN A 304 -4.42 -2.37 15.47
CA ASN A 304 -3.65 -3.41 14.81
C ASN A 304 -2.44 -2.81 14.11
N LEU A 305 -1.39 -3.62 13.99
CA LEU A 305 -0.12 -3.30 13.34
C LEU A 305 0.15 -4.31 12.25
N TYR A 306 0.68 -3.83 11.13
CA TYR A 306 1.31 -4.67 10.12
C TYR A 306 2.51 -3.93 9.52
N GLY A 307 3.42 -4.68 8.91
CA GLY A 307 4.56 -4.13 8.18
C GLY A 307 4.39 -4.28 6.68
N GLY A 308 5.19 -3.53 5.92
CA GLY A 308 5.23 -3.65 4.47
C GLY A 308 6.64 -3.44 3.94
N ILE A 309 6.95 -4.17 2.87
CA ILE A 309 8.19 -4.05 2.11
C ILE A 309 7.82 -3.77 0.66
N GLN A 310 8.50 -2.82 0.03
CA GLN A 310 8.37 -2.57 -1.40
C GLN A 310 9.76 -2.49 -2.04
N ILE A 311 9.87 -3.10 -3.21
CA ILE A 311 11.08 -3.06 -4.04
C ILE A 311 10.65 -2.58 -5.42
N ASN A 312 11.27 -1.50 -5.87
CA ASN A 312 11.06 -0.91 -7.19
C ASN A 312 12.32 -1.12 -8.02
N TYR A 313 12.18 -1.61 -9.24
CA TYR A 313 13.24 -1.72 -10.24
C TYR A 313 13.00 -0.76 -11.39
N LEU A 314 13.93 0.17 -11.58
CA LEU A 314 13.87 1.25 -12.57
C LEU A 314 14.53 0.82 -13.90
N PHE A 315 13.88 1.12 -15.02
CA PHE A 315 14.41 0.79 -16.36
C PHE A 315 13.87 1.74 -17.45
N ASN A 316 14.44 1.64 -18.65
CA ASN A 316 14.08 2.43 -19.84
C ASN A 316 13.11 1.67 -20.75
#